data_60a833d64c03d429b44b6b86a577b32d
#
_entry.id   60a833d64c03d429b44b6b86a577b32d
#
_cell.length_a   1.000
_cell.length_b   1.000
_cell.length_c   1.000
_cell.angle_alpha   90.00
_cell.angle_beta   90.00
_cell.angle_gamma   90.00
#
_symmetry.space_group_name_H-M   'P 1'
#
loop_
_entity.id
_entity.type
_entity.pdbx_description
1 polymer ?
#
loop_
_entity_poly.entity_id
_entity_poly.type
_entity_poly.pdbx_seq_one_letter_code
_entity_poly.pdbx_strand_id
1 'polypeptide(L)'
;MISRVTYQGDLRTEAVHIQSGDVIVTDAPIDNNGKGDAFAPSDLVATSVASCMLTIMGIVSKRDNINIVGTTAEVEKTMSSSPRMIESITIKLFFKSKLSDKEKKKLERAAKTCPVEASLNEKIKKKVEFFFHN
;
A
#
# COMPACT_ATOMS: atom_id res chain seq x y z
N MET A 1 19.90 10.71 0.55
CA MET A 1 18.59 11.41 0.46
C MET A 1 17.71 10.65 -0.53
N ILE A 2 16.51 10.29 -0.12
CA ILE A 2 15.57 9.52 -0.97
C ILE A 2 14.73 10.44 -1.83
N SER A 3 14.15 11.47 -1.22
CA SER A 3 13.22 12.36 -1.91
C SER A 3 13.35 13.79 -1.40
N ARG A 4 12.83 14.70 -2.22
CA ARG A 4 12.65 16.10 -1.83
C ARG A 4 11.19 16.44 -1.98
N VAL A 5 10.59 16.97 -0.92
CA VAL A 5 9.18 17.33 -0.88
C VAL A 5 9.04 18.84 -0.80
N THR A 6 8.27 19.41 -1.70
CA THR A 6 8.03 20.85 -1.79
C THR A 6 6.56 21.14 -1.57
N TYR A 7 6.25 22.08 -0.68
CA TYR A 7 4.88 22.57 -0.51
C TYR A 7 4.56 23.55 -1.64
N GLN A 8 3.50 23.26 -2.39
CA GLN A 8 3.13 24.06 -3.57
C GLN A 8 2.02 25.06 -3.32
N GLY A 9 1.54 25.17 -2.10
CA GLY A 9 0.36 25.98 -1.77
C GLY A 9 -0.93 25.17 -1.97
N ASP A 10 -2.03 25.71 -1.51
CA ASP A 10 -3.36 25.08 -1.61
C ASP A 10 -3.42 23.65 -1.08
N LEU A 11 -2.62 23.36 -0.04
CA LEU A 11 -2.55 22.07 0.65
C LEU A 11 -2.07 20.94 -0.26
N ARG A 12 -1.23 21.27 -1.24
CA ARG A 12 -0.62 20.32 -2.18
C ARG A 12 0.89 20.26 -1.99
N THR A 13 1.46 19.06 -2.10
CA THR A 13 2.91 18.85 -2.13
C THR A 13 3.31 18.10 -3.38
N GLU A 14 4.56 18.29 -3.78
CA GLU A 14 5.20 17.52 -4.83
C GLU A 14 6.43 16.84 -4.23
N ALA A 15 6.54 15.52 -4.38
CA ALA A 15 7.66 14.74 -3.92
C ALA A 15 8.42 14.18 -5.11
N VAL A 16 9.72 14.45 -5.18
CA VAL A 16 10.59 13.98 -6.26
C VAL A 16 11.49 12.88 -5.71
N HIS A 17 11.48 11.72 -6.35
CA HIS A 17 12.43 10.65 -6.07
C HIS A 17 13.77 11.04 -6.67
N ILE A 18 14.77 11.26 -5.82
CA ILE A 18 16.03 11.89 -6.24
C ILE A 18 16.74 11.07 -7.31
N GLN A 19 16.81 9.75 -7.13
CA GLN A 19 17.56 8.90 -8.04
C GLN A 19 16.93 8.78 -9.43
N SER A 20 15.60 8.66 -9.51
CA SER A 20 14.89 8.43 -10.79
C SER A 20 14.30 9.69 -11.40
N GLY A 21 14.03 10.70 -10.58
CA GLY A 21 13.29 11.88 -11.01
C GLY A 21 11.77 11.69 -11.03
N ASP A 22 11.27 10.52 -10.67
CA ASP A 22 9.82 10.28 -10.60
C ASP A 22 9.17 11.21 -9.58
N VAL A 23 7.95 11.61 -9.88
CA VAL A 23 7.22 12.60 -9.09
C VAL A 23 5.91 12.00 -8.58
N ILE A 24 5.63 12.28 -7.30
CA ILE A 24 4.34 11.98 -6.67
C ILE A 24 3.76 13.30 -6.16
N VAL A 25 2.48 13.53 -6.42
CA VAL A 25 1.74 14.69 -5.91
C VAL A 25 0.84 14.23 -4.79
N THR A 26 0.75 15.01 -3.71
CA THR A 26 -0.22 14.76 -2.63
C THR A 26 -1.14 15.96 -2.47
N ASP A 27 -2.38 15.68 -2.08
CA ASP A 27 -3.37 16.70 -1.73
C ASP A 27 -3.97 16.37 -0.36
N ALA A 28 -4.29 17.39 0.41
CA ALA A 28 -5.14 17.16 1.57
C ALA A 28 -6.50 16.64 1.08
N PRO A 29 -7.13 15.72 1.82
CA PRO A 29 -8.44 15.19 1.42
C PRO A 29 -9.54 16.24 1.57
N ILE A 30 -10.67 16.01 0.88
CA ILE A 30 -11.80 16.92 0.89
C ILE A 30 -12.32 17.15 2.31
N ASP A 31 -12.37 16.11 3.14
CA ASP A 31 -12.83 16.20 4.53
C ASP A 31 -11.84 16.93 5.46
N ASN A 32 -10.68 17.32 4.94
CA ASN A 32 -9.67 18.07 5.66
C ASN A 32 -9.24 19.33 4.86
N ASN A 33 -10.21 20.00 4.24
CA ASN A 33 -10.08 21.27 3.51
C ASN A 33 -9.23 21.20 2.23
N GLY A 34 -8.92 20.02 1.74
CA GLY A 34 -8.12 19.82 0.53
C GLY A 34 -8.93 19.62 -0.72
N LYS A 35 -8.25 19.59 -1.86
CA LYS A 35 -8.86 19.34 -3.18
C LYS A 35 -9.21 17.87 -3.40
N GLY A 36 -8.47 16.96 -2.78
CA GLY A 36 -8.68 15.53 -2.96
C GLY A 36 -8.41 15.01 -4.36
N ASP A 37 -7.63 15.73 -5.17
CA ASP A 37 -7.34 15.36 -6.57
C ASP A 37 -6.16 14.40 -6.70
N ALA A 38 -5.47 14.12 -5.61
CA ALA A 38 -4.33 13.22 -5.56
C ALA A 38 -4.35 12.47 -4.22
N PHE A 39 -3.43 11.52 -4.06
CA PHE A 39 -3.31 10.80 -2.79
C PHE A 39 -3.12 11.78 -1.64
N ALA A 40 -3.87 11.59 -0.55
CA ALA A 40 -3.50 12.21 0.72
C ALA A 40 -2.25 11.52 1.26
N PRO A 41 -1.43 12.18 2.10
CA PRO A 41 -0.28 11.52 2.71
C PRO A 41 -0.65 10.22 3.45
N SER A 42 -1.78 10.19 4.15
CA SER A 42 -2.25 8.96 4.81
C SER A 42 -2.68 7.88 3.81
N ASP A 43 -3.18 8.26 2.63
CA ASP A 43 -3.45 7.31 1.54
C ASP A 43 -2.17 6.62 1.08
N LEU A 44 -1.06 7.37 1.00
CA LEU A 44 0.23 6.83 0.61
C LEU A 44 0.75 5.83 1.64
N VAL A 45 0.52 6.07 2.92
CA VAL A 45 0.89 5.11 3.98
C VAL A 45 0.14 3.80 3.76
N ALA A 46 -1.17 3.84 3.57
CA ALA A 46 -1.98 2.65 3.34
C ALA A 46 -1.58 1.95 2.04
N THR A 47 -1.39 2.71 0.97
CA THR A 47 -0.99 2.19 -0.35
C THR A 47 0.40 1.54 -0.30
N SER A 48 1.32 2.09 0.48
CA SER A 48 2.66 1.53 0.63
C SER A 48 2.64 0.13 1.24
N VAL A 49 1.70 -0.17 2.13
CA VAL A 49 1.54 -1.51 2.70
C VAL A 49 1.18 -2.51 1.59
N ALA A 50 0.20 -2.19 0.76
CA ALA A 50 -0.19 -3.05 -0.36
C ALA A 50 0.95 -3.25 -1.36
N SER A 51 1.64 -2.16 -1.71
CA SER A 51 2.79 -2.20 -2.62
C SER A 51 3.90 -3.11 -2.05
N CYS A 52 4.17 -3.00 -0.76
CA CYS A 52 5.17 -3.83 -0.10
C CYS A 52 4.76 -5.31 -0.12
N MET A 53 3.51 -5.62 0.20
CA MET A 53 3.01 -7.00 0.18
C MET A 53 3.15 -7.62 -1.21
N LEU A 54 2.73 -6.89 -2.25
CA LEU A 54 2.87 -7.35 -3.64
C LEU A 54 4.34 -7.58 -4.01
N THR A 55 5.23 -6.69 -3.57
CA THR A 55 6.67 -6.81 -3.85
C THR A 55 7.27 -8.03 -3.16
N ILE A 56 6.95 -8.26 -1.88
CA ILE A 56 7.45 -9.41 -1.13
C ILE A 56 6.94 -10.72 -1.77
N MET A 57 5.65 -10.76 -2.12
CA MET A 57 5.10 -11.91 -2.84
C MET A 57 5.76 -12.10 -4.20
N GLY A 58 6.09 -10.99 -4.88
CA GLY A 58 6.81 -11.01 -6.14
C GLY A 58 8.21 -11.59 -6.01
N ILE A 59 8.92 -11.29 -4.93
CA ILE A 59 10.25 -11.85 -4.66
C ILE A 59 10.16 -13.37 -4.50
N VAL A 60 9.20 -13.84 -3.69
CA VAL A 60 8.98 -15.29 -3.48
C VAL A 60 8.57 -15.97 -4.79
N SER A 61 7.69 -15.31 -5.54
CA SER A 61 7.19 -15.84 -6.82
C SER A 61 8.30 -16.00 -7.85
N LYS A 62 9.20 -15.03 -7.92
CA LYS A 62 10.34 -15.09 -8.83
C LYS A 62 11.30 -16.21 -8.43
N ARG A 63 11.58 -16.35 -7.14
CA ARG A 63 12.45 -17.40 -6.62
C ARG A 63 11.89 -18.79 -6.89
N ASP A 64 10.59 -18.98 -6.69
CA ASP A 64 9.94 -20.31 -6.74
C ASP A 64 9.19 -20.55 -8.06
N ASN A 65 9.38 -19.67 -9.04
CA ASN A 65 8.77 -19.79 -10.37
C ASN A 65 7.25 -19.86 -10.33
N ILE A 66 6.64 -19.00 -9.52
CA ILE A 66 5.19 -18.83 -9.42
C ILE A 66 4.81 -17.57 -10.22
N ASN A 67 3.74 -17.63 -11.01
CA ASN A 67 3.28 -16.46 -11.76
C ASN A 67 2.19 -15.73 -11.00
N ILE A 68 2.48 -14.49 -10.56
CA ILE A 68 1.48 -13.61 -9.95
C ILE A 68 1.33 -12.28 -10.69
N VAL A 69 1.88 -12.18 -11.88
CA VAL A 69 1.77 -10.96 -12.70
C VAL A 69 0.30 -10.63 -12.93
N GLY A 70 -0.06 -9.37 -12.70
CA GLY A 70 -1.44 -8.90 -12.84
C GLY A 70 -2.26 -9.01 -11.56
N THR A 71 -1.70 -9.52 -10.47
CA THR A 71 -2.34 -9.46 -9.16
C THR A 71 -2.60 -8.00 -8.78
N THR A 72 -3.80 -7.71 -8.33
CA THR A 72 -4.19 -6.36 -7.92
C THR A 72 -4.49 -6.31 -6.44
N ALA A 73 -4.32 -5.12 -5.87
CA ALA A 73 -4.68 -4.85 -4.48
C ALA A 73 -5.66 -3.68 -4.44
N GLU A 74 -6.75 -3.86 -3.72
CA GLU A 74 -7.64 -2.75 -3.35
C GLU A 74 -7.32 -2.36 -1.93
N VAL A 75 -7.21 -1.05 -1.70
CA VAL A 75 -6.76 -0.49 -0.43
C VAL A 75 -7.83 0.44 0.12
N GLU A 76 -8.22 0.20 1.36
CA GLU A 76 -9.15 1.06 2.09
C GLU A 76 -8.51 1.46 3.42
N LYS A 77 -8.79 2.66 3.87
CA LYS A 77 -8.39 3.10 5.20
C LYS A 77 -9.51 3.86 5.86
N THR A 78 -9.52 3.84 7.19
CA THR A 78 -10.38 4.70 8.00
C THR A 78 -9.52 5.56 8.89
N MET A 79 -9.99 6.76 9.16
CA MET A 79 -9.33 7.72 10.05
C MET A 79 -10.14 7.86 11.32
N SER A 80 -9.46 7.93 12.46
CA SER A 80 -10.08 8.32 13.73
C SER A 80 -10.13 9.85 13.83
N SER A 81 -10.89 10.33 14.79
CA SER A 81 -10.91 11.75 15.15
C SER A 81 -10.49 11.90 16.62
N SER A 82 -9.91 13.06 16.96
CA SER A 82 -9.54 13.42 18.34
C SER A 82 -8.60 12.42 19.05
N PRO A 83 -7.43 12.10 18.53
CA PRO A 83 -6.72 12.72 17.42
C PRO A 83 -7.04 12.10 16.08
N ARG A 84 -6.79 12.84 15.01
CA ARG A 84 -6.88 12.33 13.65
C ARG A 84 -5.68 11.42 13.36
N MET A 85 -5.95 10.15 13.24
CA MET A 85 -4.93 9.11 12.98
C MET A 85 -5.49 8.06 12.06
N ILE A 86 -4.63 7.29 11.41
CA ILE A 86 -5.07 6.10 10.66
C ILE A 86 -5.58 5.08 11.69
N GLU A 87 -6.85 4.74 11.60
CA GLU A 87 -7.50 3.78 12.51
C GLU A 87 -7.43 2.36 11.99
N SER A 88 -7.66 2.18 10.68
CA SER A 88 -7.61 0.86 10.06
C SER A 88 -7.12 0.94 8.62
N ILE A 89 -6.52 -0.17 8.16
CA ILE A 89 -6.12 -0.38 6.78
C ILE A 89 -6.62 -1.77 6.37
N THR A 90 -7.38 -1.82 5.28
CA THR A 90 -7.85 -3.08 4.71
C THR A 90 -7.26 -3.23 3.31
N ILE A 91 -6.66 -4.37 3.04
CA ILE A 91 -6.07 -4.68 1.74
C ILE A 91 -6.71 -5.96 1.23
N LYS A 92 -7.26 -5.89 0.01
CA LYS A 92 -7.84 -7.04 -0.67
C LYS A 92 -6.96 -7.36 -1.88
N LEU A 93 -6.41 -8.56 -1.91
CA LEU A 93 -5.51 -9.03 -2.96
C LEU A 93 -6.25 -9.98 -3.89
N PHE A 94 -6.27 -9.65 -5.17
CA PHE A 94 -6.97 -10.44 -6.21
C PHE A 94 -5.95 -11.05 -7.16
N PHE A 95 -5.90 -12.37 -7.20
CA PHE A 95 -4.97 -13.12 -8.03
C PHE A 95 -5.66 -13.61 -9.30
N LYS A 96 -5.01 -13.40 -10.44
CA LYS A 96 -5.54 -13.82 -11.75
C LYS A 96 -5.11 -15.24 -12.13
N SER A 97 -3.91 -15.63 -11.73
CA SER A 97 -3.35 -16.93 -12.08
C SER A 97 -3.93 -18.04 -11.21
N LYS A 98 -4.07 -19.20 -11.80
CA LYS A 98 -4.46 -20.41 -11.07
C LYS A 98 -3.25 -20.89 -10.26
N LEU A 99 -3.42 -21.06 -8.95
CA LEU A 99 -2.35 -21.40 -8.03
C LEU A 99 -2.71 -22.68 -7.27
N SER A 100 -1.69 -23.50 -6.96
CA SER A 100 -1.88 -24.66 -6.10
C SER A 100 -2.08 -24.22 -4.65
N ASP A 101 -2.62 -25.11 -3.81
CA ASP A 101 -2.83 -24.81 -2.39
C ASP A 101 -1.48 -24.51 -1.70
N LYS A 102 -0.42 -25.20 -2.08
CA LYS A 102 0.92 -24.94 -1.55
C LYS A 102 1.42 -23.55 -1.92
N GLU A 103 1.21 -23.15 -3.17
CA GLU A 103 1.60 -21.81 -3.65
C GLU A 103 0.80 -20.71 -2.93
N LYS A 104 -0.51 -20.91 -2.77
CA LYS A 104 -1.38 -19.96 -2.03
C LYS A 104 -0.87 -19.74 -0.62
N LYS A 105 -0.57 -20.80 0.13
CA LYS A 105 -0.06 -20.71 1.50
C LYS A 105 1.27 -20.00 1.55
N LYS A 106 2.15 -20.26 0.59
CA LYS A 106 3.47 -19.63 0.50
C LYS A 106 3.32 -18.11 0.32
N LEU A 107 2.42 -17.69 -0.57
CA LEU A 107 2.17 -16.27 -0.84
C LEU A 107 1.52 -15.57 0.36
N GLU A 108 0.59 -16.22 1.03
CA GLU A 108 -0.02 -15.68 2.25
C GLU A 108 1.01 -15.43 3.34
N ARG A 109 1.93 -16.37 3.55
CA ARG A 109 3.03 -16.20 4.53
C ARG A 109 3.95 -15.05 4.12
N ALA A 110 4.28 -14.95 2.84
CA ALA A 110 5.13 -13.88 2.34
C ALA A 110 4.53 -12.50 2.62
N ALA A 111 3.24 -12.34 2.33
CA ALA A 111 2.55 -11.06 2.56
C ALA A 111 2.60 -10.63 4.02
N LYS A 112 2.58 -11.59 4.95
CA LYS A 112 2.63 -11.30 6.39
C LYS A 112 4.00 -10.83 6.89
N THR A 113 5.04 -10.91 6.06
CA THR A 113 6.38 -10.45 6.41
C THR A 113 6.68 -9.04 5.92
N CYS A 114 5.66 -8.28 5.57
CA CYS A 114 5.80 -6.91 5.06
C CYS A 114 6.46 -6.00 6.10
N PRO A 115 7.68 -5.48 5.84
CA PRO A 115 8.36 -4.61 6.80
C PRO A 115 7.67 -3.26 6.97
N VAL A 116 6.96 -2.78 5.96
CA VAL A 116 6.19 -1.53 6.07
C VAL A 116 5.06 -1.70 7.07
N GLU A 117 4.29 -2.78 6.96
CA GLU A 117 3.22 -3.07 7.92
C GLU A 117 3.79 -3.23 9.33
N ALA A 118 4.90 -3.95 9.47
CA ALA A 118 5.55 -4.17 10.77
C ALA A 118 6.03 -2.88 11.42
N SER A 119 6.27 -1.84 10.64
CA SER A 119 6.74 -0.54 11.11
C SER A 119 5.62 0.39 11.57
N LEU A 120 4.37 0.04 11.29
CA LEU A 120 3.22 0.86 11.65
C LEU A 120 2.80 0.61 13.10
N ASN A 121 2.13 1.61 13.68
CA ASN A 121 1.64 1.54 15.04
C ASN A 121 0.71 0.32 15.22
N GLU A 122 0.91 -0.43 16.29
CA GLU A 122 0.10 -1.61 16.62
C GLU A 122 -1.39 -1.31 16.82
N LYS A 123 -1.72 -0.07 17.15
CA LYS A 123 -3.11 0.37 17.33
C LYS A 123 -3.89 0.41 16.02
N ILE A 124 -3.20 0.47 14.88
CA ILE A 124 -3.85 0.43 13.57
C ILE A 124 -4.37 -0.98 13.32
N LYS A 125 -5.67 -1.11 13.09
CA LYS A 125 -6.28 -2.39 12.72
C LYS A 125 -5.92 -2.69 11.27
N LYS A 126 -5.26 -3.81 11.02
CA LYS A 126 -4.80 -4.21 9.70
C LYS A 126 -5.50 -5.51 9.29
N LYS A 127 -6.15 -5.48 8.15
CA LYS A 127 -6.86 -6.64 7.61
C LYS A 127 -6.39 -6.89 6.19
N VAL A 128 -6.01 -8.14 5.89
CA VAL A 128 -5.60 -8.57 4.56
C VAL A 128 -6.47 -9.74 4.14
N GLU A 129 -7.08 -9.62 2.98
CA GLU A 129 -7.93 -10.68 2.41
C GLU A 129 -7.35 -11.13 1.08
N PHE A 130 -7.33 -12.44 0.86
CA PHE A 130 -6.77 -13.07 -0.33
C PHE A 130 -7.91 -13.68 -1.15
N PHE A 131 -8.05 -13.25 -2.40
CA PHE A 131 -9.03 -13.77 -3.34
C PHE A 131 -8.29 -14.45 -4.47
N PHE A 132 -8.24 -15.77 -4.43
CA PHE A 132 -7.54 -16.57 -5.41
C PHE A 132 -8.48 -16.96 -6.55
N HIS A 133 -7.92 -17.04 -7.75
CA HIS A 133 -8.63 -17.52 -8.92
C HIS A 133 -8.79 -19.03 -8.83
N ASN A 134 -10.00 -19.51 -9.08
CA ASN A 134 -10.31 -20.93 -9.03
C ASN A 134 -10.30 -21.59 -10.43
#